data_743695293d78812cb26eece2b416486c
#
_entry.id   743695293d78812cb26eece2b416486c
#
_cell.length_a   1.000
_cell.length_b   1.000
_cell.length_c   1.000
_cell.angle_alpha   90.00
_cell.angle_beta   90.00
_cell.angle_gamma   90.00
#
_symmetry.space_group_name_H-M   'P 1'
#
loop_
_entity.id
_entity.type
_entity.pdbx_description
1 polymer ?
#
loop_
_entity_poly.entity_id
_entity_poly.type
_entity_poly.pdbx_seq_one_letter_code
_entity_poly.pdbx_strand_id
1 'polypeptide(L)'
;MYEMKAFIKSLTVVFLALVLLVQPVWAETKAADPYVVQVEKGYLAVRSAPAFDASNEIDKLYNGDIFYVSGWLDGDYWYGYSKNGIEGYVNKNYLVADSGFNIASNLKHTPDGGDTILENDYFSVQFPAYIDWEYEVVNNTTLKIYHSGAKKDGFGGTVLTIMAYDWGDNSYEEFPSWAVAGSSADKKYIAVLPTDVQFNPKDSVQASEYREMLQIAEDMDSNDEDAYNLFKVK
;
A
#
# COMPACT_ATOMS: atom_id res chain seq x y z
N MET A 1 -66.14 -24.63 -21.92
CA MET A 1 -65.13 -25.02 -20.91
C MET A 1 -63.83 -25.54 -21.55
N TYR A 2 -63.83 -25.93 -22.82
CA TYR A 2 -62.63 -26.41 -23.54
C TYR A 2 -61.72 -25.25 -24.05
N GLU A 3 -62.30 -24.18 -24.49
CA GLU A 3 -61.55 -23.01 -25.06
C GLU A 3 -60.77 -22.24 -24.02
N MET A 4 -61.25 -22.16 -22.79
CA MET A 4 -60.59 -21.48 -21.70
C MET A 4 -59.29 -22.18 -21.21
N LYS A 5 -59.25 -23.53 -21.35
CA LYS A 5 -58.06 -24.33 -21.03
C LYS A 5 -56.92 -24.16 -22.07
N ALA A 6 -57.26 -23.94 -23.34
CA ALA A 6 -56.29 -23.74 -24.40
C ALA A 6 -55.66 -22.34 -24.29
N PHE A 7 -56.45 -21.31 -23.92
CA PHE A 7 -55.98 -19.95 -23.73
C PHE A 7 -54.99 -19.85 -22.53
N ILE A 8 -55.30 -20.55 -21.41
CA ILE A 8 -54.40 -20.53 -20.25
C ILE A 8 -53.08 -21.23 -20.57
N LYS A 9 -53.07 -22.33 -21.34
CA LYS A 9 -51.84 -23.01 -21.76
C LYS A 9 -50.98 -22.16 -22.69
N SER A 10 -51.60 -21.38 -23.60
CA SER A 10 -50.91 -20.48 -24.50
C SER A 10 -50.28 -19.29 -23.75
N LEU A 11 -50.97 -18.73 -22.74
CA LEU A 11 -50.49 -17.63 -21.92
C LEU A 11 -49.32 -18.07 -21.03
N THR A 12 -49.37 -19.30 -20.49
CA THR A 12 -48.26 -19.80 -19.64
C THR A 12 -47.00 -20.07 -20.43
N VAL A 13 -47.08 -20.53 -21.67
CA VAL A 13 -45.92 -20.72 -22.56
C VAL A 13 -45.31 -19.42 -23.00
N VAL A 14 -46.09 -18.38 -23.26
CA VAL A 14 -45.58 -17.03 -23.63
C VAL A 14 -44.91 -16.40 -22.42
N PHE A 15 -45.44 -16.55 -21.20
CA PHE A 15 -44.80 -16.04 -19.99
C PHE A 15 -43.49 -16.75 -19.64
N LEU A 16 -43.43 -18.09 -19.85
CA LEU A 16 -42.21 -18.86 -19.65
C LEU A 16 -41.12 -18.52 -20.68
N ALA A 17 -41.50 -18.22 -21.93
CA ALA A 17 -40.57 -17.80 -22.98
C ALA A 17 -40.03 -16.36 -22.75
N LEU A 18 -40.81 -15.49 -22.12
CA LEU A 18 -40.36 -14.10 -21.81
C LEU A 18 -39.37 -14.04 -20.63
N VAL A 19 -39.47 -14.97 -19.65
CA VAL A 19 -38.56 -15.05 -18.51
C VAL A 19 -37.19 -15.59 -18.92
N LEU A 20 -37.11 -16.38 -20.00
CA LEU A 20 -35.84 -16.94 -20.50
C LEU A 20 -35.01 -15.94 -21.33
N LEU A 21 -35.53 -14.75 -21.64
CA LEU A 21 -34.82 -13.74 -22.44
C LEU A 21 -34.15 -12.65 -21.58
N VAL A 22 -34.36 -12.65 -20.26
CA VAL A 22 -33.58 -11.81 -19.35
C VAL A 22 -32.33 -12.57 -18.97
N GLN A 23 -31.41 -12.70 -19.87
CA GLN A 23 -30.03 -13.05 -19.52
C GLN A 23 -29.50 -11.91 -18.65
N PRO A 24 -28.96 -12.17 -17.46
CA PRO A 24 -28.20 -11.14 -16.76
C PRO A 24 -27.06 -10.75 -17.70
N VAL A 25 -27.08 -9.54 -18.17
CA VAL A 25 -25.91 -8.92 -18.80
C VAL A 25 -24.88 -8.82 -17.67
N TRP A 26 -24.06 -9.84 -17.57
CA TRP A 26 -22.80 -9.70 -16.83
C TRP A 26 -22.05 -8.61 -17.58
N ALA A 27 -21.98 -7.42 -17.00
CA ALA A 27 -21.04 -6.42 -17.49
C ALA A 27 -19.68 -7.13 -17.48
N GLU A 28 -19.10 -7.35 -18.66
CA GLU A 28 -17.70 -7.73 -18.77
C GLU A 28 -16.94 -6.69 -17.97
N THR A 29 -16.46 -7.06 -16.79
CA THR A 29 -15.49 -6.26 -16.05
C THR A 29 -14.29 -6.16 -16.98
N LYS A 30 -14.18 -5.03 -17.64
CA LYS A 30 -13.06 -4.73 -18.51
C LYS A 30 -11.80 -4.95 -17.67
N ALA A 31 -10.95 -5.88 -18.08
CA ALA A 31 -9.69 -6.10 -17.40
C ALA A 31 -8.95 -4.76 -17.34
N ALA A 32 -8.57 -4.36 -16.15
CA ALA A 32 -7.83 -3.14 -15.91
C ALA A 32 -6.51 -3.48 -15.24
N ASP A 33 -5.43 -2.88 -15.73
CA ASP A 33 -4.11 -3.10 -15.17
C ASP A 33 -3.85 -2.11 -14.02
N PRO A 34 -3.37 -2.58 -12.87
CA PRO A 34 -3.03 -1.72 -11.77
C PRO A 34 -1.73 -0.96 -12.04
N TYR A 35 -1.74 0.33 -11.72
CA TYR A 35 -0.59 1.22 -11.73
C TYR A 35 -0.49 1.95 -10.40
N VAL A 36 0.73 2.10 -9.90
CA VAL A 36 1.04 2.89 -8.72
C VAL A 36 1.26 4.34 -9.12
N VAL A 37 0.65 5.25 -8.38
CA VAL A 37 0.88 6.69 -8.53
C VAL A 37 2.22 7.07 -7.94
N GLN A 38 3.07 7.72 -8.73
CA GLN A 38 4.37 8.22 -8.31
C GLN A 38 4.43 9.74 -8.52
N VAL A 39 4.28 10.48 -7.42
CA VAL A 39 4.37 11.96 -7.39
C VAL A 39 5.32 12.36 -6.25
N GLU A 40 6.26 13.25 -6.53
CA GLU A 40 7.21 13.74 -5.51
C GLU A 40 6.53 14.63 -4.46
N LYS A 41 5.59 15.47 -4.90
CA LYS A 41 4.85 16.40 -4.04
C LYS A 41 3.42 16.57 -4.56
N GLY A 42 2.48 16.76 -3.62
CA GLY A 42 1.08 17.01 -3.96
C GLY A 42 0.32 15.74 -4.31
N TYR A 43 -0.38 15.73 -5.44
CA TYR A 43 -1.26 14.64 -5.86
C TYR A 43 -1.34 14.57 -7.39
N LEU A 44 -1.72 13.40 -7.90
CA LEU A 44 -2.15 13.20 -9.28
C LEU A 44 -3.66 13.41 -9.36
N ALA A 45 -4.11 14.35 -10.19
CA ALA A 45 -5.54 14.60 -10.39
C ALA A 45 -6.17 13.52 -11.30
N VAL A 46 -7.30 12.96 -10.87
CA VAL A 46 -8.23 12.27 -11.76
C VAL A 46 -9.12 13.32 -12.41
N ARG A 47 -9.29 13.26 -13.72
CA ARG A 47 -9.94 14.30 -14.51
C ARG A 47 -11.10 13.76 -15.33
N SER A 48 -12.13 14.56 -15.51
CA SER A 48 -13.27 14.22 -16.37
C SER A 48 -12.96 14.29 -17.88
N ALA A 49 -11.82 14.91 -18.26
CA ALA A 49 -11.35 15.01 -19.64
C ALA A 49 -9.81 14.87 -19.69
N PRO A 50 -9.22 14.37 -20.82
CA PRO A 50 -7.78 14.17 -20.96
C PRO A 50 -7.04 15.48 -21.26
N ALA A 51 -7.14 16.44 -20.34
CA ALA A 51 -6.52 17.75 -20.45
C ALA A 51 -6.16 18.30 -19.08
N PHE A 52 -5.07 19.09 -19.01
CA PHE A 52 -4.70 19.80 -17.80
C PHE A 52 -5.59 21.04 -17.62
N ASP A 53 -6.65 20.90 -16.83
CA ASP A 53 -7.57 21.97 -16.49
C ASP A 53 -8.06 21.75 -15.04
N ALA A 54 -7.94 22.76 -14.20
CA ALA A 54 -8.37 22.67 -12.80
C ALA A 54 -9.90 22.45 -12.67
N SER A 55 -10.69 22.90 -13.65
CA SER A 55 -12.16 22.76 -13.64
C SER A 55 -12.63 21.33 -13.93
N ASN A 56 -11.78 20.47 -14.51
CA ASN A 56 -12.12 19.08 -14.83
C ASN A 56 -11.61 18.05 -13.79
N GLU A 57 -11.00 18.52 -12.69
CA GLU A 57 -10.52 17.66 -11.60
C GLU A 57 -11.69 17.10 -10.80
N ILE A 58 -11.75 15.78 -10.67
CA ILE A 58 -12.87 15.06 -10.02
C ILE A 58 -12.43 14.19 -8.83
N ASP A 59 -11.14 13.84 -8.74
CA ASP A 59 -10.56 13.10 -7.61
C ASP A 59 -9.06 13.37 -7.51
N LYS A 60 -8.44 12.96 -6.39
CA LYS A 60 -7.02 13.12 -6.06
C LYS A 60 -6.41 11.81 -5.65
N LEU A 61 -5.29 11.48 -6.27
CA LEU A 61 -4.48 10.32 -5.95
C LEU A 61 -3.14 10.78 -5.40
N TYR A 62 -2.74 10.23 -4.28
CA TYR A 62 -1.46 10.54 -3.65
C TYR A 62 -0.40 9.50 -4.01
N ASN A 63 0.85 9.82 -3.71
CA ASN A 63 1.95 8.90 -3.94
C ASN A 63 1.68 7.53 -3.30
N GLY A 64 1.83 6.44 -4.08
CA GLY A 64 1.53 5.08 -3.66
C GLY A 64 0.07 4.64 -3.80
N ASP A 65 -0.87 5.53 -4.18
CA ASP A 65 -2.24 5.12 -4.51
C ASP A 65 -2.26 4.26 -5.79
N ILE A 66 -3.22 3.33 -5.88
CA ILE A 66 -3.43 2.51 -7.07
C ILE A 66 -4.49 3.14 -7.97
N PHE A 67 -4.15 3.23 -9.26
CA PHE A 67 -5.08 3.57 -10.34
C PHE A 67 -5.17 2.39 -11.32
N TYR A 68 -6.38 1.94 -11.60
CA TYR A 68 -6.64 0.82 -12.48
C TYR A 68 -6.88 1.33 -13.90
N VAL A 69 -5.90 1.13 -14.79
CA VAL A 69 -5.97 1.58 -16.18
C VAL A 69 -6.77 0.60 -17.01
N SER A 70 -7.84 1.07 -17.65
CA SER A 70 -8.70 0.30 -18.53
C SER A 70 -8.72 0.80 -19.98
N GLY A 71 -8.02 1.91 -20.28
CA GLY A 71 -7.89 2.50 -21.61
C GLY A 71 -6.58 3.26 -21.78
N TRP A 72 -5.71 2.75 -22.64
CA TRP A 72 -4.45 3.39 -23.01
C TRP A 72 -4.72 4.28 -24.23
N LEU A 73 -4.68 5.60 -24.02
CA LEU A 73 -4.87 6.58 -25.09
C LEU A 73 -3.51 7.03 -25.65
N ASP A 74 -3.52 7.44 -26.91
CA ASP A 74 -2.40 8.19 -27.46
C ASP A 74 -2.28 9.53 -26.72
N GLY A 75 -1.06 9.93 -26.37
CA GLY A 75 -0.80 11.15 -25.60
C GLY A 75 -0.50 10.89 -24.13
N ASP A 76 -0.63 11.93 -23.31
CA ASP A 76 -0.18 11.94 -21.92
C ASP A 76 -1.21 11.42 -20.91
N TYR A 77 -2.42 11.12 -21.32
CA TYR A 77 -3.50 10.71 -20.43
C TYR A 77 -3.97 9.30 -20.71
N TRP A 78 -4.15 8.53 -19.63
CA TRP A 78 -4.79 7.21 -19.66
C TRP A 78 -6.11 7.25 -18.90
N TYR A 79 -7.06 6.41 -19.32
CA TYR A 79 -8.38 6.28 -18.71
C TYR A 79 -8.43 5.07 -17.77
N GLY A 80 -9.15 5.23 -16.66
CA GLY A 80 -9.30 4.15 -15.69
C GLY A 80 -10.14 4.59 -14.50
N TYR A 81 -9.89 3.96 -13.35
CA TYR A 81 -10.59 4.26 -12.10
C TYR A 81 -9.69 4.17 -10.87
N SER A 82 -9.98 5.00 -9.87
CA SER A 82 -9.34 4.95 -8.55
C SER A 82 -9.86 3.78 -7.70
N LYS A 83 -9.18 3.46 -6.61
CA LYS A 83 -9.66 2.46 -5.63
C LYS A 83 -11.06 2.75 -5.07
N ASN A 84 -11.52 4.00 -5.15
CA ASN A 84 -12.86 4.42 -4.73
C ASN A 84 -13.91 4.28 -5.85
N GLY A 85 -13.53 3.76 -7.01
CA GLY A 85 -14.41 3.61 -8.17
C GLY A 85 -14.67 4.90 -8.94
N ILE A 86 -13.90 5.97 -8.70
CA ILE A 86 -14.00 7.21 -9.46
C ILE A 86 -13.30 7.01 -10.81
N GLU A 87 -14.08 7.04 -11.89
CA GLU A 87 -13.59 6.90 -13.26
C GLU A 87 -13.13 8.23 -13.83
N GLY A 88 -12.03 8.21 -14.59
CA GLY A 88 -11.52 9.42 -15.24
C GLY A 88 -10.16 9.23 -15.90
N TYR A 89 -9.56 10.36 -16.25
CA TYR A 89 -8.27 10.44 -16.91
C TYR A 89 -7.19 10.89 -15.95
N VAL A 90 -6.03 10.25 -16.02
CA VAL A 90 -4.83 10.62 -15.26
C VAL A 90 -3.64 10.79 -16.20
N ASN A 91 -2.70 11.67 -15.86
CA ASN A 91 -1.47 11.79 -16.62
C ASN A 91 -0.57 10.57 -16.37
N LYS A 92 -0.32 9.79 -17.43
CA LYS A 92 0.43 8.52 -17.39
C LYS A 92 1.88 8.66 -16.92
N ASN A 93 2.48 9.86 -17.06
CA ASN A 93 3.87 10.10 -16.65
C ASN A 93 4.08 10.01 -15.14
N TYR A 94 2.99 9.95 -14.38
CA TYR A 94 2.97 9.75 -12.92
C TYR A 94 2.47 8.35 -12.53
N LEU A 95 2.42 7.42 -13.47
CA LEU A 95 2.01 6.04 -13.25
C LEU A 95 3.16 5.08 -13.53
N VAL A 96 3.41 4.18 -12.60
CA VAL A 96 4.33 3.06 -12.76
C VAL A 96 3.52 1.78 -12.71
N ALA A 97 3.79 0.83 -13.62
CA ALA A 97 3.10 -0.46 -13.61
C ALA A 97 3.25 -1.10 -12.22
N ASP A 98 2.12 -1.50 -11.64
CA ASP A 98 2.16 -2.24 -10.38
C ASP A 98 2.76 -3.62 -10.66
N SER A 99 3.95 -3.86 -10.14
CA SER A 99 4.63 -5.15 -10.25
C SER A 99 3.95 -6.25 -9.43
N GLY A 100 2.83 -5.94 -8.79
CA GLY A 100 2.18 -6.81 -7.80
C GLY A 100 2.88 -6.79 -6.44
N PHE A 101 3.93 -5.96 -6.27
CA PHE A 101 4.58 -5.80 -4.98
C PHE A 101 3.64 -5.08 -4.01
N ASN A 102 3.43 -5.70 -2.86
CA ASN A 102 2.68 -5.10 -1.77
C ASN A 102 3.34 -5.45 -0.44
N ILE A 103 3.93 -4.46 0.21
CA ILE A 103 4.60 -4.61 1.51
C ILE A 103 3.70 -5.23 2.59
N ALA A 104 2.37 -5.15 2.43
CA ALA A 104 1.39 -5.77 3.32
C ALA A 104 1.02 -7.22 2.95
N SER A 105 1.62 -7.79 1.89
CA SER A 105 1.29 -9.15 1.44
C SER A 105 1.61 -10.20 2.50
N ASN A 106 0.59 -10.92 2.98
CA ASN A 106 0.68 -11.92 4.05
C ASN A 106 1.32 -11.41 5.36
N LEU A 107 1.13 -10.11 5.66
CA LEU A 107 1.71 -9.48 6.83
C LEU A 107 1.17 -10.08 8.14
N LYS A 108 2.09 -10.52 9.01
CA LYS A 108 1.80 -11.10 10.33
C LYS A 108 2.68 -10.44 11.37
N HIS A 109 2.12 -10.21 12.54
CA HIS A 109 2.81 -9.67 13.70
C HIS A 109 2.59 -10.62 14.88
N THR A 110 3.62 -11.38 15.23
CA THR A 110 3.51 -12.50 16.19
C THR A 110 4.73 -12.58 17.12
N PRO A 111 4.51 -13.00 18.37
CA PRO A 111 5.62 -13.37 19.24
C PRO A 111 6.37 -14.59 18.70
N ASP A 112 7.70 -14.59 18.80
CA ASP A 112 8.57 -15.73 18.50
C ASP A 112 9.76 -15.80 19.46
N GLY A 113 9.71 -16.73 20.41
CA GLY A 113 10.75 -16.90 21.42
C GLY A 113 10.90 -15.69 22.34
N GLY A 114 12.03 -14.99 22.26
CA GLY A 114 12.31 -13.76 23.01
C GLY A 114 11.98 -12.46 22.27
N ASP A 115 11.43 -12.56 21.05
CA ASP A 115 11.19 -11.44 20.15
C ASP A 115 9.72 -11.33 19.76
N THR A 116 9.36 -10.19 19.18
CA THR A 116 8.13 -10.02 18.41
C THR A 116 8.50 -9.75 16.96
N ILE A 117 7.94 -10.53 16.05
CA ILE A 117 8.29 -10.51 14.62
C ILE A 117 7.12 -9.97 13.80
N LEU A 118 7.43 -9.02 12.94
CA LEU A 118 6.58 -8.60 11.83
C LEU A 118 7.16 -9.20 10.55
N GLU A 119 6.41 -10.06 9.89
CA GLU A 119 6.84 -10.71 8.65
C GLU A 119 5.80 -10.59 7.54
N ASN A 120 6.26 -10.59 6.31
CA ASN A 120 5.45 -10.67 5.10
C ASN A 120 6.10 -11.64 4.08
N ASP A 121 5.67 -11.60 2.82
CA ASP A 121 6.23 -12.46 1.76
C ASP A 121 7.69 -12.12 1.41
N TYR A 122 8.19 -10.94 1.77
CA TYR A 122 9.44 -10.38 1.27
C TYR A 122 10.53 -10.26 2.33
N PHE A 123 10.14 -9.97 3.58
CA PHE A 123 11.09 -9.78 4.68
C PHE A 123 10.45 -10.05 6.04
N SER A 124 11.30 -10.05 7.06
CA SER A 124 10.87 -9.97 8.45
C SER A 124 11.62 -8.87 9.19
N VAL A 125 10.95 -8.27 10.18
CA VAL A 125 11.50 -7.30 11.14
C VAL A 125 11.18 -7.81 12.52
N GLN A 126 12.14 -7.73 13.44
CA GLN A 126 11.94 -8.21 14.81
C GLN A 126 12.51 -7.22 15.83
N PHE A 127 11.86 -7.16 17.00
CA PHE A 127 12.34 -6.45 18.17
C PHE A 127 12.16 -7.33 19.41
N PRO A 128 12.92 -7.09 20.50
CA PRO A 128 12.74 -7.81 21.74
C PRO A 128 11.30 -7.78 22.25
N ALA A 129 10.76 -8.92 22.68
CA ALA A 129 9.34 -9.07 23.04
C ALA A 129 8.92 -8.29 24.29
N TYR A 130 9.89 -7.78 25.07
CA TYR A 130 9.60 -6.94 26.24
C TYR A 130 9.35 -5.48 25.88
N ILE A 131 9.61 -5.05 24.61
CA ILE A 131 9.28 -3.73 24.10
C ILE A 131 7.95 -3.81 23.38
N ASP A 132 7.00 -2.94 23.74
CA ASP A 132 5.70 -2.85 23.08
C ASP A 132 5.80 -1.93 21.85
N TRP A 133 5.59 -2.49 20.67
CA TRP A 133 5.68 -1.79 19.40
C TRP A 133 4.56 -2.16 18.44
N GLU A 134 4.27 -1.27 17.54
CA GLU A 134 3.23 -1.44 16.53
C GLU A 134 3.69 -0.96 15.15
N TYR A 135 2.90 -1.24 14.13
CA TYR A 135 3.22 -0.84 12.76
C TYR A 135 2.00 -0.21 12.06
N GLU A 136 2.31 0.48 10.97
CA GLU A 136 1.33 1.06 10.06
C GLU A 136 1.77 0.84 8.62
N VAL A 137 0.89 0.28 7.78
CA VAL A 137 1.08 0.22 6.34
C VAL A 137 0.63 1.55 5.74
N VAL A 138 1.59 2.36 5.29
CA VAL A 138 1.31 3.68 4.72
C VAL A 138 0.81 3.55 3.28
N ASN A 139 1.47 2.70 2.49
CA ASN A 139 1.09 2.36 1.11
C ASN A 139 1.73 1.02 0.70
N ASN A 140 1.64 0.64 -0.58
CA ASN A 140 2.15 -0.64 -1.07
C ASN A 140 3.66 -0.83 -0.93
N THR A 141 4.43 0.23 -0.74
CA THR A 141 5.89 0.20 -0.64
C THR A 141 6.43 0.70 0.69
N THR A 142 5.58 1.19 1.59
CA THR A 142 6.01 1.89 2.81
C THR A 142 5.32 1.35 4.05
N LEU A 143 6.12 0.99 5.04
CA LEU A 143 5.72 0.51 6.35
C LEU A 143 6.42 1.35 7.43
N LYS A 144 5.67 1.83 8.43
CA LYS A 144 6.21 2.51 9.61
C LYS A 144 6.13 1.64 10.83
N ILE A 145 7.16 1.70 11.66
CA ILE A 145 7.24 1.02 12.95
C ILE A 145 7.34 2.06 14.06
N TYR A 146 6.58 1.84 15.11
CA TYR A 146 6.43 2.75 16.24
C TYR A 146 6.66 2.06 17.57
N HIS A 147 7.25 2.76 18.53
CA HIS A 147 7.12 2.43 19.94
C HIS A 147 5.70 2.78 20.39
N SER A 148 4.91 1.78 20.82
CA SER A 148 3.47 1.93 21.08
C SER A 148 3.16 3.00 22.13
N GLY A 149 3.91 3.00 23.25
CA GLY A 149 3.73 3.98 24.32
C GLY A 149 3.96 5.42 23.88
N ALA A 150 5.03 5.68 23.12
CA ALA A 150 5.37 7.01 22.65
C ALA A 150 4.33 7.54 21.64
N LYS A 151 3.85 6.68 20.73
CA LYS A 151 2.79 7.02 19.78
C LYS A 151 1.48 7.34 20.50
N LYS A 152 1.07 6.50 21.46
CA LYS A 152 -0.14 6.69 22.26
C LYS A 152 -0.14 7.99 23.04
N ASP A 153 1.01 8.40 23.56
CA ASP A 153 1.17 9.62 24.35
C ASP A 153 1.32 10.88 23.48
N GLY A 154 1.27 10.76 22.17
CA GLY A 154 1.30 11.88 21.21
C GLY A 154 2.68 12.42 20.90
N PHE A 155 3.76 11.69 21.21
CA PHE A 155 5.15 12.06 20.88
C PHE A 155 5.59 11.60 19.48
N GLY A 156 4.69 11.00 18.69
CA GLY A 156 4.99 10.44 17.37
C GLY A 156 5.40 8.97 17.45
N GLY A 157 6.43 8.63 18.19
CA GLY A 157 6.87 7.26 18.47
C GLY A 157 7.49 6.52 17.29
N THR A 158 7.67 7.16 16.13
CA THR A 158 8.29 6.53 14.94
C THR A 158 9.72 6.13 15.27
N VAL A 159 10.04 4.86 15.07
CA VAL A 159 11.39 4.31 15.24
C VAL A 159 12.05 4.11 13.89
N LEU A 160 11.28 3.59 12.94
CA LEU A 160 11.79 3.14 11.65
C LEU A 160 10.69 3.25 10.60
N THR A 161 11.06 3.72 9.41
CA THR A 161 10.23 3.60 8.21
C THR A 161 10.95 2.71 7.21
N ILE A 162 10.32 1.60 6.80
CA ILE A 162 10.83 0.70 5.78
C ILE A 162 10.17 1.06 4.47
N MET A 163 10.97 1.30 3.45
CA MET A 163 10.52 1.66 2.11
C MET A 163 11.14 0.73 1.08
N ALA A 164 10.33 0.20 0.17
CA ALA A 164 10.78 -0.65 -0.93
C ALA A 164 10.93 0.19 -2.20
N TYR A 165 12.12 0.16 -2.80
CA TYR A 165 12.49 0.85 -4.03
C TYR A 165 12.87 -0.12 -5.14
N ASP A 166 12.59 0.24 -6.39
CA ASP A 166 13.15 -0.46 -7.55
C ASP A 166 14.66 -0.24 -7.65
N TRP A 167 15.38 -1.18 -8.28
CA TRP A 167 16.83 -1.14 -8.36
C TRP A 167 17.42 0.14 -9.00
N GLY A 168 16.73 0.80 -9.88
CA GLY A 168 17.16 2.04 -10.53
C GLY A 168 16.80 3.31 -9.77
N ASP A 169 15.94 3.21 -8.76
CA ASP A 169 15.46 4.36 -7.98
C ASP A 169 16.36 4.61 -6.78
N ASN A 170 16.95 5.79 -6.72
CA ASN A 170 17.81 6.26 -5.64
C ASN A 170 17.25 7.51 -4.95
N SER A 171 15.96 7.83 -5.12
CA SER A 171 15.34 9.01 -4.50
C SER A 171 15.38 8.99 -2.97
N TYR A 172 15.59 7.83 -2.35
CA TYR A 172 15.79 7.70 -0.91
C TYR A 172 17.06 8.40 -0.39
N GLU A 173 18.05 8.70 -1.24
CA GLU A 173 19.27 9.42 -0.87
C GLU A 173 18.99 10.88 -0.44
N GLU A 174 17.79 11.38 -0.72
CA GLU A 174 17.35 12.71 -0.27
C GLU A 174 16.92 12.74 1.22
N PHE A 175 16.69 11.58 1.85
CA PHE A 175 16.39 11.53 3.27
C PHE A 175 17.63 11.85 4.11
N PRO A 176 17.47 12.60 5.22
CA PRO A 176 18.60 13.02 6.06
C PRO A 176 19.25 11.88 6.83
N SER A 177 18.52 10.78 7.05
CA SER A 177 19.01 9.58 7.78
C SER A 177 18.39 8.34 7.18
N TRP A 178 19.20 7.52 6.52
CA TRP A 178 18.77 6.26 5.91
C TRP A 178 19.89 5.22 5.88
N ALA A 179 19.51 3.96 5.80
CA ALA A 179 20.40 2.83 5.60
C ALA A 179 19.76 1.80 4.66
N VAL A 180 20.58 0.97 4.03
CA VAL A 180 20.09 -0.18 3.26
C VAL A 180 19.81 -1.32 4.23
N ALA A 181 18.53 -1.61 4.48
CA ALA A 181 18.13 -2.73 5.34
C ALA A 181 18.35 -4.10 4.67
N GLY A 182 18.28 -4.13 3.35
CA GLY A 182 18.50 -5.34 2.58
C GLY A 182 18.03 -5.21 1.13
N SER A 183 18.16 -6.28 0.35
CA SER A 183 17.71 -6.30 -1.05
C SER A 183 17.30 -7.69 -1.49
N SER A 184 16.29 -7.76 -2.36
CA SER A 184 15.89 -8.94 -3.13
C SER A 184 16.31 -8.80 -4.59
N ALA A 185 15.90 -9.74 -5.45
CA ALA A 185 16.15 -9.65 -6.90
C ALA A 185 15.51 -8.39 -7.53
N ASP A 186 14.36 -7.94 -6.99
CA ASP A 186 13.52 -6.92 -7.61
C ASP A 186 13.50 -5.60 -6.83
N LYS A 187 13.83 -5.60 -5.53
CA LYS A 187 13.68 -4.45 -4.65
C LYS A 187 14.89 -4.22 -3.74
N LYS A 188 15.12 -2.95 -3.43
CA LYS A 188 15.94 -2.49 -2.30
C LYS A 188 15.01 -2.09 -1.16
N TYR A 189 15.31 -2.51 0.06
CA TYR A 189 14.60 -2.10 1.26
C TYR A 189 15.44 -1.07 2.00
N ILE A 190 14.89 0.12 2.13
CA ILE A 190 15.57 1.25 2.76
C ILE A 190 14.91 1.50 4.11
N ALA A 191 15.74 1.59 5.12
CA ALA A 191 15.37 2.03 6.45
C ALA A 191 15.58 3.53 6.56
N VAL A 192 14.54 4.28 6.87
CA VAL A 192 14.62 5.72 7.16
C VAL A 192 14.39 5.91 8.65
N LEU A 193 15.33 6.56 9.31
CA LEU A 193 15.32 6.80 10.75
C LEU A 193 14.83 8.22 11.07
N PRO A 194 14.15 8.42 12.21
CA PRO A 194 13.73 9.75 12.63
C PRO A 194 14.95 10.63 13.00
N THR A 195 14.86 11.90 12.71
CA THR A 195 15.92 12.88 13.03
C THR A 195 15.58 13.77 14.23
N ASP A 196 14.42 13.56 14.82
CA ASP A 196 13.89 14.30 15.97
C ASP A 196 13.49 13.36 17.10
N VAL A 197 13.24 13.93 18.28
CA VAL A 197 12.84 13.19 19.48
C VAL A 197 11.38 12.77 19.36
N GLN A 198 11.13 11.45 19.29
CA GLN A 198 9.81 10.86 19.09
C GLN A 198 9.25 10.18 20.36
N PHE A 199 9.74 10.52 21.55
CA PHE A 199 9.32 9.94 22.83
C PHE A 199 9.22 11.00 23.93
N ASN A 200 8.55 10.66 25.06
CA ASN A 200 8.51 11.52 26.24
C ASN A 200 9.83 11.46 27.03
N PRO A 201 10.66 12.51 27.02
CA PRO A 201 11.95 12.50 27.74
C PRO A 201 11.80 12.49 29.27
N LYS A 202 10.58 12.73 29.79
CA LYS A 202 10.29 12.69 31.24
C LYS A 202 9.85 11.32 31.73
N ASP A 203 9.46 10.41 30.81
CA ASP A 203 9.19 9.01 31.10
C ASP A 203 10.46 8.20 30.86
N SER A 204 11.13 7.79 31.95
CA SER A 204 12.41 7.10 31.84
C SER A 204 12.33 5.71 31.24
N VAL A 205 11.20 5.00 31.43
CA VAL A 205 10.99 3.66 30.88
C VAL A 205 10.77 3.78 29.38
N GLN A 206 9.80 4.58 28.97
CA GLN A 206 9.50 4.84 27.55
C GLN A 206 10.75 5.35 26.80
N ALA A 207 11.49 6.29 27.43
CA ALA A 207 12.71 6.83 26.83
C ALA A 207 13.81 5.77 26.66
N SER A 208 13.91 4.81 27.59
CA SER A 208 14.88 3.71 27.51
C SER A 208 14.52 2.73 26.40
N GLU A 209 13.27 2.27 26.37
CA GLU A 209 12.78 1.32 25.37
C GLU A 209 12.83 1.91 23.95
N TYR A 210 12.43 3.16 23.79
CA TYR A 210 12.49 3.84 22.48
C TYR A 210 13.95 3.95 21.99
N ARG A 211 14.89 4.35 22.85
CA ARG A 211 16.31 4.46 22.46
C ARG A 211 16.92 3.10 22.13
N GLU A 212 16.52 2.06 22.83
CA GLU A 212 16.97 0.70 22.53
C GLU A 212 16.48 0.26 21.15
N MET A 213 15.20 0.47 20.81
CA MET A 213 14.67 0.20 19.46
C MET A 213 15.42 1.01 18.40
N LEU A 214 15.67 2.30 18.67
CA LEU A 214 16.38 3.16 17.73
C LEU A 214 17.83 2.68 17.53
N GLN A 215 18.52 2.30 18.61
CA GLN A 215 19.88 1.75 18.52
C GLN A 215 19.91 0.46 17.69
N ILE A 216 18.97 -0.46 17.93
CA ILE A 216 18.81 -1.68 17.12
C ILE A 216 18.61 -1.33 15.63
N ALA A 217 17.82 -0.27 15.35
CA ALA A 217 17.58 0.17 13.98
C ALA A 217 18.80 0.86 13.35
N GLU A 218 19.60 1.60 14.11
CA GLU A 218 20.85 2.21 13.67
C GLU A 218 21.94 1.18 13.37
N ASP A 219 21.98 0.10 14.16
CA ASP A 219 22.98 -0.98 14.02
C ASP A 219 22.64 -1.96 12.87
N MET A 220 21.52 -1.77 12.17
CA MET A 220 21.04 -2.67 11.11
C MET A 220 22.05 -2.88 9.97
N ASP A 221 22.82 -1.86 9.62
CA ASP A 221 23.85 -1.89 8.56
C ASP A 221 25.26 -2.18 9.12
N SER A 222 25.37 -2.57 10.40
CA SER A 222 26.64 -2.91 11.00
C SER A 222 27.11 -4.28 10.52
N ASN A 223 28.41 -4.41 10.22
CA ASN A 223 29.06 -5.70 9.99
C ASN A 223 29.44 -6.42 11.31
N ASP A 224 28.83 -6.02 12.41
CA ASP A 224 29.08 -6.62 13.72
C ASP A 224 28.30 -7.96 13.80
N GLU A 225 29.02 -9.06 14.00
CA GLU A 225 28.42 -10.40 14.14
C GLU A 225 27.52 -10.50 15.41
N ASP A 226 27.74 -9.63 16.40
CA ASP A 226 26.95 -9.54 17.61
C ASP A 226 25.76 -8.56 17.51
N ALA A 227 25.61 -7.84 16.37
CA ALA A 227 24.50 -6.92 16.16
C ALA A 227 23.16 -7.66 16.12
N TYR A 228 22.14 -7.04 16.71
CA TYR A 228 20.80 -7.58 16.70
C TYR A 228 20.26 -7.69 15.24
N ASN A 229 19.84 -8.88 14.85
CA ASN A 229 19.37 -9.15 13.49
C ASN A 229 17.95 -8.61 13.28
N LEU A 230 17.83 -7.29 13.20
CA LEU A 230 16.55 -6.59 13.06
C LEU A 230 15.79 -6.94 11.80
N PHE A 231 16.48 -6.99 10.65
CA PHE A 231 15.85 -7.10 9.33
C PHE A 231 16.40 -8.27 8.54
N LYS A 232 15.52 -9.06 7.95
CA LYS A 232 15.92 -10.22 7.12
C LYS A 232 15.06 -10.29 5.87
N VAL A 233 15.71 -10.30 4.71
CA VAL A 233 15.06 -10.56 3.39
C VAL A 233 14.81 -12.06 3.25
N LYS A 234 13.64 -12.42 2.68
CA LYS A 234 13.23 -13.81 2.39
C LYS A 234 13.60 -14.23 0.98
#